data_909823b1c93e164ed676d15abfbc479f
#
_entry.id   909823b1c93e164ed676d15abfbc479f
#
_cell.length_a   1.000
_cell.length_b   1.000
_cell.length_c   1.000
_cell.angle_alpha   90.00
_cell.angle_beta   90.00
_cell.angle_gamma   90.00
#
_symmetry.space_group_name_H-M   'P 1'
#
loop_
_entity.id
_entity.type
_entity.pdbx_description
1 polymer ?
#
loop_
_entity_poly.entity_id
_entity_poly.type
_entity_poly.pdbx_seq_one_letter_code
_entity_poly.pdbx_strand_id
1 'polypeptide(L)'
;MTSVTFYLLSPNLAPEDFQPWINEEDAQKKGLSTAEFAAQQADLWQKGLASWGQDGDRIKRLRDAADFRIYTPGSNAGVPVSILKSFVAPPPAIRDDDELLSERINTTATSLLGLLGIEADPIRSREHILISNILNQEWLAGRDLDIAGLIQKIQTPPMTKVGVMDLDSFFPSKDRFRAGDGFEQLVGVAKLRKLDGR
;
A
#
# COMPACT_ATOMS: atom_id res chain seq x y z
N MET A 1 -1.82 16.65 6.75
CA MET A 1 -0.51 16.06 7.20
C MET A 1 -0.49 16.03 8.70
N THR A 2 -0.07 14.93 9.30
CA THR A 2 0.08 14.85 10.76
C THR A 2 1.32 15.64 11.19
N SER A 3 1.25 16.33 12.33
CA SER A 3 2.30 17.18 12.90
C SER A 3 3.68 16.51 12.94
N VAL A 4 3.74 15.19 13.17
CA VAL A 4 5.00 14.43 13.28
C VAL A 4 5.77 14.37 11.97
N THR A 5 5.11 14.20 10.84
CA THR A 5 5.74 14.14 9.52
C THR A 5 6.38 15.48 9.15
N PHE A 6 5.73 16.56 9.50
CA PHE A 6 6.21 17.92 9.27
C PHE A 6 7.47 18.20 10.08
N TYR A 7 7.51 17.78 11.32
CA TYR A 7 8.61 17.92 12.25
C TYR A 7 9.90 17.25 11.75
N LEU A 8 9.78 16.06 11.17
CA LEU A 8 10.92 15.29 10.66
C LEU A 8 11.49 15.83 9.34
N LEU A 9 10.68 16.56 8.57
CA LEU A 9 11.08 17.10 7.27
C LEU A 9 11.67 18.51 7.34
N SER A 10 11.56 19.19 8.48
CA SER A 10 11.97 20.59 8.65
C SER A 10 13.06 20.76 9.72
N PRO A 11 14.27 20.19 9.51
CA PRO A 11 15.32 20.19 10.53
C PRO A 11 15.87 21.56 10.83
N ASN A 12 15.81 22.51 9.89
CA ASN A 12 16.33 23.86 10.07
C ASN A 12 15.25 24.81 10.60
N LEU A 13 13.98 24.42 10.56
CA LEU A 13 12.83 25.28 10.89
C LEU A 13 12.81 26.61 10.10
N ALA A 14 13.37 26.59 8.89
CA ALA A 14 13.42 27.74 8.01
C ALA A 14 12.16 27.82 7.13
N PRO A 15 11.74 29.03 6.68
CA PRO A 15 10.58 29.16 5.79
C PRO A 15 10.61 28.27 4.55
N GLU A 16 11.80 28.04 3.99
CA GLU A 16 12.04 27.22 2.81
C GLU A 16 11.67 25.74 3.06
N ASP A 17 11.84 25.24 4.28
CA ASP A 17 11.49 23.88 4.67
C ASP A 17 9.97 23.68 4.66
N PHE A 18 9.20 24.75 4.91
CA PHE A 18 7.73 24.72 4.99
C PHE A 18 7.07 24.99 3.64
N GLN A 19 7.69 25.78 2.78
CA GLN A 19 7.11 26.25 1.53
C GLN A 19 6.57 25.14 0.61
N PRO A 20 7.24 23.98 0.41
CA PRO A 20 6.72 22.89 -0.43
C PRO A 20 5.43 22.24 0.10
N TRP A 21 5.11 22.47 1.36
CA TRP A 21 4.01 21.82 2.07
C TRP A 21 2.84 22.76 2.35
N ILE A 22 2.94 24.02 1.94
CA ILE A 22 1.89 25.02 2.14
C ILE A 22 0.73 24.74 1.18
N ASN A 23 -0.47 24.71 1.75
CA ASN A 23 -1.70 24.71 0.97
C ASN A 23 -2.01 26.15 0.57
N GLU A 24 -2.11 26.41 -0.74
CA GLU A 24 -2.40 27.74 -1.29
C GLU A 24 -3.75 28.28 -0.81
N GLU A 25 -4.77 27.42 -0.67
CA GLU A 25 -6.08 27.85 -0.18
C GLU A 25 -6.02 28.35 1.26
N ASP A 26 -5.21 27.71 2.12
CA ASP A 26 -5.06 28.10 3.51
C ASP A 26 -4.30 29.43 3.65
N ALA A 27 -3.31 29.67 2.79
CA ALA A 27 -2.61 30.94 2.69
C ALA A 27 -3.58 32.06 2.25
N GLN A 28 -4.37 31.82 1.19
CA GLN A 28 -5.35 32.75 0.67
C GLN A 28 -6.44 33.12 1.70
N LYS A 29 -6.95 32.14 2.46
CA LYS A 29 -7.92 32.38 3.55
C LYS A 29 -7.39 33.36 4.61
N LYS A 30 -6.07 33.43 4.78
CA LYS A 30 -5.40 34.35 5.71
C LYS A 30 -4.94 35.65 5.04
N GLY A 31 -5.17 35.81 3.75
CA GLY A 31 -4.73 36.98 2.99
C GLY A 31 -3.21 37.06 2.82
N LEU A 32 -2.51 35.91 2.88
CA LEU A 32 -1.06 35.82 2.79
C LEU A 32 -0.64 35.12 1.49
N SER A 33 0.54 35.47 0.98
CA SER A 33 1.22 34.66 -0.03
C SER A 33 1.71 33.34 0.57
N THR A 34 2.00 32.36 -0.27
CA THR A 34 2.56 31.07 0.17
C THR A 34 3.89 31.23 0.92
N ALA A 35 4.73 32.18 0.50
CA ALA A 35 6.00 32.50 1.17
C ALA A 35 5.79 33.14 2.54
N GLU A 36 4.89 34.11 2.67
CA GLU A 36 4.55 34.74 3.94
C GLU A 36 3.91 33.73 4.90
N PHE A 37 3.06 32.84 4.39
CA PHE A 37 2.46 31.81 5.21
C PHE A 37 3.48 30.77 5.67
N ALA A 38 4.46 30.39 4.81
CA ALA A 38 5.60 29.54 5.19
C ALA A 38 6.44 30.18 6.29
N ALA A 39 6.75 31.46 6.19
CA ALA A 39 7.49 32.19 7.22
C ALA A 39 6.72 32.24 8.55
N GLN A 40 5.42 32.48 8.51
CA GLN A 40 4.56 32.45 9.70
C GLN A 40 4.54 31.06 10.36
N GLN A 41 4.49 29.98 9.55
CA GLN A 41 4.54 28.60 10.08
C GLN A 41 5.92 28.31 10.71
N ALA A 42 7.01 28.70 10.08
CA ALA A 42 8.34 28.52 10.61
C ALA A 42 8.51 29.22 11.98
N ASP A 43 8.09 30.49 12.12
CA ASP A 43 8.15 31.23 13.37
C ASP A 43 7.26 30.58 14.47
N LEU A 44 6.06 30.14 14.11
CA LEU A 44 5.16 29.44 15.02
C LEU A 44 5.81 28.16 15.58
N TRP A 45 6.42 27.35 14.70
CA TRP A 45 7.07 26.12 15.10
C TRP A 45 8.34 26.37 15.91
N GLN A 46 9.17 27.36 15.56
CA GLN A 46 10.35 27.74 16.34
C GLN A 46 9.96 28.16 17.76
N LYS A 47 8.98 29.03 17.90
CA LYS A 47 8.49 29.50 19.20
C LYS A 47 7.85 28.38 20.01
N GLY A 48 7.04 27.55 19.35
CA GLY A 48 6.41 26.40 20.01
C GLY A 48 7.42 25.42 20.55
N LEU A 49 8.43 25.06 19.78
CA LEU A 49 9.49 24.15 20.21
C LEU A 49 10.38 24.75 21.30
N ALA A 50 10.76 26.02 21.16
CA ALA A 50 11.55 26.73 22.16
C ALA A 50 10.85 26.77 23.55
N SER A 51 9.52 26.89 23.57
CA SER A 51 8.73 26.85 24.82
C SER A 51 8.84 25.52 25.56
N TRP A 52 9.22 24.43 24.84
CA TRP A 52 9.42 23.09 25.38
C TRP A 52 10.91 22.74 25.55
N GLY A 53 11.81 23.74 25.43
CA GLY A 53 13.25 23.53 25.48
C GLY A 53 13.79 22.68 24.33
N GLN A 54 13.08 22.68 23.18
CA GLN A 54 13.46 21.96 21.97
C GLN A 54 13.97 22.93 20.90
N ASP A 55 14.88 22.46 20.05
CA ASP A 55 15.49 23.22 18.97
C ASP A 55 15.68 22.38 17.71
N GLY A 56 16.18 23.00 16.65
CA GLY A 56 16.49 22.32 15.39
C GLY A 56 17.56 21.24 15.51
N ASP A 57 18.52 21.42 16.43
CA ASP A 57 19.56 20.41 16.65
C ASP A 57 19.01 19.12 17.22
N ARG A 58 17.94 19.18 18.00
CA ARG A 58 17.27 17.99 18.49
C ARG A 58 16.52 17.27 17.38
N ILE A 59 15.86 18.02 16.48
CA ILE A 59 15.22 17.44 15.28
C ILE A 59 16.27 16.74 14.43
N LYS A 60 17.40 17.40 14.18
CA LYS A 60 18.51 16.85 13.40
C LYS A 60 19.06 15.58 14.03
N ARG A 61 19.30 15.56 15.34
CA ARG A 61 19.74 14.35 16.06
C ARG A 61 18.74 13.19 15.93
N LEU A 62 17.44 13.47 16.01
CA LEU A 62 16.42 12.44 15.81
C LEU A 62 16.42 11.90 14.38
N ARG A 63 16.54 12.80 13.41
CA ARG A 63 16.62 12.44 11.99
C ARG A 63 17.86 11.61 11.65
N ASP A 64 19.01 11.97 12.25
CA ASP A 64 20.27 11.26 12.02
C ASP A 64 20.32 9.90 12.76
N ALA A 65 19.49 9.72 13.80
CA ALA A 65 19.44 8.50 14.60
C ALA A 65 18.59 7.38 13.98
N ALA A 66 17.79 7.68 12.95
CA ALA A 66 16.88 6.70 12.33
C ALA A 66 16.67 6.97 10.83
N ASP A 67 16.42 5.91 10.06
CA ASP A 67 16.02 6.02 8.65
C ASP A 67 14.50 6.22 8.57
N PHE A 68 14.09 7.47 8.35
CA PHE A 68 12.66 7.81 8.21
C PHE A 68 12.23 7.71 6.76
N ARG A 69 11.26 6.86 6.47
CA ARG A 69 10.68 6.70 5.13
C ARG A 69 9.19 6.98 5.18
N ILE A 70 8.73 7.88 4.31
CA ILE A 70 7.31 8.18 4.15
C ILE A 70 6.81 7.33 2.99
N TYR A 71 5.95 6.38 3.31
CA TYR A 71 5.26 5.56 2.32
C TYR A 71 3.98 6.25 1.88
N THR A 72 3.83 6.45 0.57
CA THR A 72 2.68 7.15 -0.03
C THR A 72 1.92 6.21 -0.97
N PRO A 73 0.88 5.52 -0.48
CA PRO A 73 0.04 4.69 -1.35
C PRO A 73 -0.61 5.54 -2.45
N GLY A 74 -0.44 5.13 -3.71
CA GLY A 74 -1.01 5.81 -4.86
C GLY A 74 -0.37 7.15 -5.26
N SER A 75 0.77 7.52 -4.66
CA SER A 75 1.51 8.74 -4.96
C SER A 75 3.01 8.47 -5.09
N ASN A 76 3.70 9.25 -5.92
CA ASN A 76 5.15 9.24 -6.07
C ASN A 76 5.85 10.30 -5.19
N ALA A 77 5.10 11.00 -4.32
CA ALA A 77 5.66 12.06 -3.45
C ALA A 77 6.60 11.52 -2.37
N GLY A 78 6.52 10.22 -2.07
CA GLY A 78 7.41 9.51 -1.16
C GLY A 78 7.77 8.15 -1.75
N VAL A 79 7.98 7.14 -0.89
CA VAL A 79 8.21 5.76 -1.34
C VAL A 79 6.86 5.17 -1.77
N PRO A 80 6.66 4.88 -3.07
CA PRO A 80 5.38 4.36 -3.53
C PRO A 80 5.15 2.97 -2.96
N VAL A 81 3.96 2.77 -2.37
CA VAL A 81 3.50 1.45 -1.97
C VAL A 81 2.62 0.90 -3.08
N SER A 82 3.03 -0.21 -3.66
CA SER A 82 2.23 -0.94 -4.63
C SER A 82 1.81 -2.28 -4.03
N ILE A 83 0.53 -2.42 -3.73
CA ILE A 83 -0.05 -3.70 -3.28
C ILE A 83 0.05 -4.74 -4.42
N LEU A 84 0.00 -4.26 -5.67
CA LEU A 84 0.09 -5.09 -6.88
C LEU A 84 1.49 -5.72 -7.11
N LYS A 85 2.53 -5.27 -6.40
CA LYS A 85 3.85 -5.90 -6.41
C LYS A 85 4.01 -7.00 -5.34
N SER A 86 2.96 -7.27 -4.55
CA SER A 86 3.04 -8.16 -3.37
C SER A 86 2.86 -9.64 -3.68
N PHE A 87 2.78 -10.03 -4.95
CA PHE A 87 2.64 -11.44 -5.33
C PHE A 87 3.97 -12.10 -5.69
N VAL A 88 5.08 -11.46 -5.34
CA VAL A 88 6.42 -12.06 -5.39
C VAL A 88 6.48 -13.20 -4.39
N ALA A 89 7.05 -14.33 -4.81
CA ALA A 89 7.24 -15.48 -3.96
C ALA A 89 8.05 -15.10 -2.69
N PRO A 90 7.59 -15.47 -1.50
CA PRO A 90 8.34 -15.22 -0.28
C PRO A 90 9.73 -15.88 -0.32
N PRO A 91 10.70 -15.36 0.44
CA PRO A 91 12.02 -15.98 0.53
C PRO A 91 11.94 -17.41 1.09
N PRO A 92 12.94 -18.26 0.84
CA PRO A 92 12.95 -19.65 1.30
C PRO A 92 12.64 -19.83 2.79
N ALA A 93 13.15 -18.96 3.65
CA ALA A 93 12.88 -18.99 5.09
C ALA A 93 11.39 -18.92 5.47
N ILE A 94 10.54 -18.34 4.60
CA ILE A 94 9.07 -18.31 4.80
C ILE A 94 8.41 -19.48 4.05
N ARG A 95 8.94 -19.84 2.87
CA ARG A 95 8.36 -20.92 2.05
C ARG A 95 8.56 -22.31 2.63
N ASP A 96 9.65 -22.49 3.37
CA ASP A 96 10.02 -23.76 3.99
C ASP A 96 9.34 -23.95 5.38
N ASP A 97 8.58 -22.93 5.83
CA ASP A 97 7.78 -22.97 7.05
C ASP A 97 6.28 -22.89 6.66
N ASP A 98 5.57 -23.99 6.87
CA ASP A 98 4.16 -24.15 6.47
C ASP A 98 3.24 -23.13 7.17
N GLU A 99 3.52 -22.78 8.42
CA GLU A 99 2.71 -21.85 9.21
C GLU A 99 2.90 -20.40 8.70
N LEU A 100 4.15 -19.97 8.53
CA LEU A 100 4.48 -18.66 8.00
C LEU A 100 3.99 -18.48 6.57
N LEU A 101 4.12 -19.50 5.74
CA LEU A 101 3.61 -19.47 4.37
C LEU A 101 2.09 -19.35 4.34
N SER A 102 1.39 -20.15 5.14
CA SER A 102 -0.08 -20.14 5.24
C SER A 102 -0.59 -18.79 5.73
N GLU A 103 0.03 -18.20 6.76
CA GLU A 103 -0.31 -16.85 7.24
C GLU A 103 -0.12 -15.79 6.14
N ARG A 104 1.00 -15.87 5.41
CA ARG A 104 1.30 -14.94 4.32
C ARG A 104 0.28 -15.05 3.19
N ILE A 105 -0.11 -16.27 2.80
CA ILE A 105 -1.12 -16.55 1.78
C ILE A 105 -2.47 -15.98 2.22
N ASN A 106 -2.92 -16.30 3.43
CA ASN A 106 -4.20 -15.87 3.96
C ASN A 106 -4.30 -14.34 4.02
N THR A 107 -3.26 -13.68 4.54
CA THR A 107 -3.18 -12.22 4.60
C THR A 107 -3.25 -11.60 3.21
N THR A 108 -2.53 -12.17 2.24
CA THR A 108 -2.50 -11.66 0.86
C THR A 108 -3.86 -11.84 0.18
N ALA A 109 -4.48 -13.01 0.29
CA ALA A 109 -5.79 -13.30 -0.30
C ALA A 109 -6.90 -12.42 0.30
N THR A 110 -6.93 -12.30 1.63
CA THR A 110 -7.90 -11.44 2.34
C THR A 110 -7.74 -9.97 1.95
N SER A 111 -6.49 -9.46 1.91
CA SER A 111 -6.22 -8.08 1.52
C SER A 111 -6.64 -7.79 0.09
N LEU A 112 -6.39 -8.73 -0.82
CA LEU A 112 -6.75 -8.62 -2.22
C LEU A 112 -8.28 -8.58 -2.42
N LEU A 113 -9.01 -9.46 -1.76
CA LEU A 113 -10.47 -9.49 -1.80
C LEU A 113 -11.08 -8.26 -1.13
N GLY A 114 -10.50 -7.78 -0.03
CA GLY A 114 -10.89 -6.54 0.62
C GLY A 114 -10.77 -5.31 -0.29
N LEU A 115 -9.77 -5.26 -1.19
CA LEU A 115 -9.66 -4.20 -2.20
C LEU A 115 -10.80 -4.21 -3.22
N LEU A 116 -11.39 -5.38 -3.47
CA LEU A 116 -12.59 -5.54 -4.30
C LEU A 116 -13.90 -5.25 -3.55
N GLY A 117 -13.83 -4.92 -2.26
CA GLY A 117 -14.99 -4.77 -1.40
C GLY A 117 -15.67 -6.11 -1.07
N ILE A 118 -14.96 -7.22 -1.23
CA ILE A 118 -15.45 -8.56 -0.91
C ILE A 118 -14.99 -8.90 0.51
N GLU A 119 -15.94 -8.98 1.44
CA GLU A 119 -15.71 -9.57 2.76
C GLU A 119 -15.65 -11.09 2.62
N ALA A 120 -14.46 -11.63 2.57
CA ALA A 120 -14.23 -13.05 2.36
C ALA A 120 -13.83 -13.76 3.65
N ASP A 121 -14.60 -14.76 4.04
CA ASP A 121 -14.22 -15.72 5.07
C ASP A 121 -13.16 -16.68 4.51
N PRO A 122 -11.98 -16.79 5.13
CA PRO A 122 -10.88 -17.63 4.64
C PRO A 122 -11.25 -19.12 4.47
N ILE A 123 -12.24 -19.60 5.23
CA ILE A 123 -12.66 -21.00 5.25
C ILE A 123 -13.83 -21.27 4.31
N ARG A 124 -14.71 -20.29 4.09
CA ARG A 124 -15.98 -20.47 3.39
C ARG A 124 -16.06 -19.84 2.02
N SER A 125 -15.30 -18.75 1.79
CA SER A 125 -15.37 -18.06 0.50
C SER A 125 -14.63 -18.81 -0.58
N ARG A 126 -15.34 -19.16 -1.66
CA ARG A 126 -14.76 -19.87 -2.81
C ARG A 126 -13.63 -19.07 -3.46
N GLU A 127 -13.79 -17.77 -3.55
CA GLU A 127 -12.79 -16.82 -4.06
C GLU A 127 -11.51 -16.89 -3.22
N HIS A 128 -11.62 -16.82 -1.91
CA HIS A 128 -10.48 -16.88 -1.00
C HIS A 128 -9.75 -18.22 -1.12
N ILE A 129 -10.49 -19.31 -1.09
CA ILE A 129 -9.94 -20.68 -1.21
C ILE A 129 -9.20 -20.85 -2.54
N LEU A 130 -9.78 -20.40 -3.66
CA LEU A 130 -9.15 -20.51 -4.98
C LEU A 130 -7.86 -19.69 -5.05
N ILE A 131 -7.90 -18.42 -4.63
CA ILE A 131 -6.73 -17.53 -4.64
C ILE A 131 -5.62 -18.10 -3.75
N SER A 132 -5.97 -18.58 -2.55
CA SER A 132 -5.01 -19.18 -1.63
C SER A 132 -4.33 -20.41 -2.22
N ASN A 133 -5.08 -21.27 -2.91
CA ASN A 133 -4.50 -22.45 -3.59
C ASN A 133 -3.57 -22.04 -4.74
N ILE A 134 -3.94 -21.03 -5.54
CA ILE A 134 -3.07 -20.51 -6.61
C ILE A 134 -1.77 -19.95 -6.03
N LEU A 135 -1.86 -19.07 -5.02
CA LEU A 135 -0.68 -18.50 -4.35
C LEU A 135 0.21 -19.59 -3.75
N ASN A 136 -0.38 -20.55 -3.06
CA ASN A 136 0.36 -21.66 -2.47
C ASN A 136 1.15 -22.44 -3.52
N GLN A 137 0.51 -22.82 -4.62
CA GLN A 137 1.16 -23.58 -5.69
C GLN A 137 2.30 -22.80 -6.35
N GLU A 138 2.10 -21.52 -6.63
CA GLU A 138 3.12 -20.68 -7.28
C GLU A 138 4.27 -20.37 -6.33
N TRP A 139 3.99 -20.01 -5.10
CA TRP A 139 5.00 -19.63 -4.11
C TRP A 139 5.84 -20.82 -3.64
N LEU A 140 5.24 -22.00 -3.42
CA LEU A 140 6.00 -23.22 -3.14
C LEU A 140 6.98 -23.56 -4.28
N ALA A 141 6.57 -23.30 -5.52
CA ALA A 141 7.46 -23.49 -6.66
C ALA A 141 8.46 -22.32 -6.88
N GLY A 142 8.45 -21.31 -5.99
CA GLY A 142 9.33 -20.13 -6.09
C GLY A 142 9.01 -19.21 -7.26
N ARG A 143 7.81 -19.29 -7.80
CA ARG A 143 7.38 -18.45 -8.94
C ARG A 143 6.67 -17.19 -8.47
N ASP A 144 7.12 -16.07 -9.01
CA ASP A 144 6.47 -14.79 -8.83
C ASP A 144 5.17 -14.73 -9.62
N LEU A 145 4.16 -14.06 -9.04
CA LEU A 145 2.94 -13.72 -9.74
C LEU A 145 2.83 -12.19 -9.87
N ASP A 146 2.31 -11.75 -10.97
CA ASP A 146 1.74 -10.42 -11.14
C ASP A 146 0.21 -10.50 -11.14
N ILE A 147 -0.45 -9.36 -11.13
CA ILE A 147 -1.91 -9.31 -11.11
C ILE A 147 -2.53 -9.91 -12.38
N ALA A 148 -1.90 -9.74 -13.54
CA ALA A 148 -2.38 -10.29 -14.79
C ALA A 148 -2.29 -11.83 -14.80
N GLY A 149 -1.18 -12.38 -14.33
CA GLY A 149 -0.99 -13.81 -14.15
C GLY A 149 -1.95 -14.40 -13.11
N LEU A 150 -2.26 -13.67 -12.04
CA LEU A 150 -3.25 -14.10 -11.06
C LEU A 150 -4.65 -14.14 -11.68
N ILE A 151 -5.08 -13.10 -12.40
CA ILE A 151 -6.37 -13.06 -13.11
C ILE A 151 -6.49 -14.25 -14.06
N GLN A 152 -5.47 -14.48 -14.89
CA GLN A 152 -5.45 -15.62 -15.81
C GLN A 152 -5.60 -16.95 -15.09
N LYS A 153 -4.93 -17.12 -13.94
CA LYS A 153 -5.01 -18.34 -13.13
C LYS A 153 -6.34 -18.46 -12.36
N ILE A 154 -7.03 -17.38 -12.07
CA ILE A 154 -8.39 -17.43 -11.53
C ILE A 154 -9.39 -17.89 -12.61
N GLN A 155 -9.26 -17.36 -13.82
CA GLN A 155 -10.10 -17.73 -14.95
C GLN A 155 -9.83 -19.16 -15.43
N THR A 156 -8.55 -19.52 -15.53
CA THR A 156 -8.06 -20.83 -15.96
C THR A 156 -7.08 -21.40 -14.94
N PRO A 157 -7.59 -21.97 -13.82
CA PRO A 157 -6.75 -22.47 -12.76
C PRO A 157 -5.85 -23.63 -13.20
N PRO A 158 -4.63 -23.73 -12.69
CA PRO A 158 -3.69 -24.79 -13.01
C PRO A 158 -4.04 -26.12 -12.33
N MET A 159 -5.13 -26.16 -11.55
CA MET A 159 -5.61 -27.32 -10.83
C MET A 159 -6.99 -27.74 -11.31
N THR A 160 -7.30 -29.02 -11.25
CA THR A 160 -8.61 -29.58 -11.60
C THR A 160 -9.49 -29.87 -10.39
N LYS A 161 -8.89 -29.84 -9.18
CA LYS A 161 -9.56 -30.11 -7.91
C LYS A 161 -9.15 -29.09 -6.85
N VAL A 162 -10.06 -28.85 -5.92
CA VAL A 162 -9.83 -28.10 -4.69
C VAL A 162 -10.18 -29.03 -3.53
N GLY A 163 -9.16 -29.47 -2.79
CA GLY A 163 -9.32 -30.56 -1.83
C GLY A 163 -9.81 -31.85 -2.53
N VAL A 164 -10.97 -32.34 -2.13
CA VAL A 164 -11.60 -33.55 -2.70
C VAL A 164 -12.64 -33.24 -3.80
N MET A 165 -12.99 -31.98 -3.99
CA MET A 165 -14.02 -31.56 -4.94
C MET A 165 -13.41 -31.24 -6.31
N ASP A 166 -14.16 -31.55 -7.37
CA ASP A 166 -13.87 -31.06 -8.71
C ASP A 166 -14.01 -29.54 -8.75
N LEU A 167 -13.07 -28.87 -9.41
CA LEU A 167 -13.01 -27.42 -9.45
C LEU A 167 -14.28 -26.76 -10.03
N ASP A 168 -14.81 -27.31 -11.13
CA ASP A 168 -15.99 -26.73 -11.77
C ASP A 168 -17.26 -26.94 -10.94
N SER A 169 -17.31 -27.99 -10.13
CA SER A 169 -18.36 -28.20 -9.15
C SER A 169 -18.22 -27.27 -7.94
N PHE A 170 -16.99 -27.00 -7.52
CA PHE A 170 -16.70 -26.11 -6.39
C PHE A 170 -16.88 -24.64 -6.78
N PHE A 171 -16.32 -24.21 -7.91
CA PHE A 171 -16.35 -22.84 -8.40
C PHE A 171 -16.48 -22.82 -9.92
N PRO A 172 -17.72 -22.75 -10.46
CA PRO A 172 -17.98 -22.82 -11.89
C PRO A 172 -17.22 -21.78 -12.70
N SER A 173 -16.81 -22.11 -13.92
CA SER A 173 -16.01 -21.23 -14.78
C SER A 173 -16.64 -19.86 -14.98
N LYS A 174 -17.96 -19.78 -15.16
CA LYS A 174 -18.70 -18.51 -15.29
C LYS A 174 -18.51 -17.57 -14.09
N ASP A 175 -18.47 -18.11 -12.88
CA ASP A 175 -18.30 -17.33 -11.66
C ASP A 175 -16.82 -16.95 -11.47
N ARG A 176 -15.89 -17.81 -11.89
CA ARG A 176 -14.46 -17.49 -11.91
C ARG A 176 -14.13 -16.33 -12.87
N PHE A 177 -14.76 -16.30 -14.05
CA PHE A 177 -14.59 -15.18 -15.00
C PHE A 177 -15.13 -13.89 -14.39
N ARG A 178 -16.29 -13.90 -13.74
CA ARG A 178 -16.83 -12.72 -13.06
C ARG A 178 -15.93 -12.22 -11.93
N ALA A 179 -15.32 -13.12 -11.18
CA ALA A 179 -14.32 -12.76 -10.17
C ALA A 179 -13.09 -12.12 -10.84
N GLY A 180 -12.58 -12.69 -11.93
CA GLY A 180 -11.48 -12.15 -12.72
C GLY A 180 -11.75 -10.73 -13.24
N ASP A 181 -12.94 -10.47 -13.78
CA ASP A 181 -13.36 -9.16 -14.28
C ASP A 181 -13.31 -8.08 -13.18
N GLY A 182 -13.65 -8.42 -11.94
CA GLY A 182 -13.52 -7.53 -10.79
C GLY A 182 -12.07 -7.08 -10.56
N PHE A 183 -11.11 -7.99 -10.71
CA PHE A 183 -9.69 -7.66 -10.60
C PHE A 183 -9.17 -6.82 -11.79
N GLU A 184 -9.68 -7.05 -12.99
CA GLU A 184 -9.34 -6.22 -14.16
C GLU A 184 -9.79 -4.77 -13.98
N GLN A 185 -10.97 -4.54 -13.41
CA GLN A 185 -11.45 -3.21 -13.08
C GLN A 185 -10.53 -2.49 -12.08
N LEU A 186 -10.04 -3.18 -11.05
CA LEU A 186 -9.06 -2.61 -10.12
C LEU A 186 -7.78 -2.18 -10.83
N VAL A 187 -7.28 -2.99 -11.74
CA VAL A 187 -6.07 -2.66 -12.53
C VAL A 187 -6.33 -1.46 -13.44
N GLY A 188 -7.51 -1.39 -14.06
CA GLY A 188 -7.94 -0.25 -14.89
C GLY A 188 -7.99 1.05 -14.09
N VAL A 189 -8.61 1.05 -12.93
CA VAL A 189 -8.69 2.21 -12.02
C VAL A 189 -7.30 2.61 -11.50
N ALA A 190 -6.43 1.65 -11.17
CA ALA A 190 -5.07 1.93 -10.73
C ALA A 190 -4.20 2.54 -11.84
N LYS A 191 -4.43 2.13 -13.11
CA LYS A 191 -3.76 2.72 -14.28
C LYS A 191 -4.26 4.14 -14.58
N LEU A 192 -5.56 4.39 -14.49
CA LEU A 192 -6.15 5.72 -14.73
C LEU A 192 -5.67 6.73 -13.68
N ARG A 193 -5.65 6.37 -12.38
CA ARG A 193 -5.08 7.22 -11.33
C ARG A 193 -3.60 7.58 -11.53
N LYS A 194 -2.86 6.72 -12.26
CA LYS A 194 -1.45 6.99 -12.57
C LYS A 194 -1.27 7.97 -13.74
N LEU A 195 -2.31 8.17 -14.55
CA LEU A 195 -2.32 9.11 -15.68
C LEU A 195 -2.83 10.50 -15.28
N ASP A 196 -3.71 10.59 -14.27
CA ASP A 196 -4.26 11.87 -13.77
C ASP A 196 -3.35 12.59 -12.76
N GLY A 197 -2.25 11.96 -12.37
CA GLY A 197 -1.27 12.51 -11.42
C GLY A 197 -0.05 13.18 -12.08
N ARG A 198 -0.26 13.89 -13.22
CA ARG A 198 0.74 14.79 -13.80
C ARG A 198 0.42 16.23 -13.47
#